data_ead7fed6c132ca027aa85573a83a3dca
#
_entry.id   ead7fed6c132ca027aa85573a83a3dca
#
_cell.length_a   1.000
_cell.length_b   1.000
_cell.length_c   1.000
_cell.angle_alpha   90.00
_cell.angle_beta   90.00
_cell.angle_gamma   90.00
#
_symmetry.space_group_name_H-M   'P 1'
#
loop_
_entity.id
_entity.type
_entity.pdbx_description
1 polymer ?
#
loop_
_entity_poly.entity_id
_entity_poly.type
_entity_poly.pdbx_seq_one_letter_code
_entity_poly.pdbx_strand_id
1 'polypeptide(L)'
;MCARSLKKAKPRRSARRTAGKPSPADAVARLRAICLALPETTEKVAWGEPTWRVRERLFAQLDNHHHGAEHLAVWLPAPLGEQEALVAQDPSRFFRPPYVGQRGWVGVRIDGRPRWSQVAMLVEQAYRHVAPAPRKRRGGESNG
;
A
#
# COMPACT_ATOMS: atom_id res chain seq x y z
N MET A 1 -18.23 23.39 -39.53
CA MET A 1 -18.09 23.22 -39.11
C MET A 1 -17.67 22.54 -38.47
N CYS A 2 -17.74 22.52 -38.71
CA CYS A 2 -17.52 21.91 -38.13
C CYS A 2 -16.88 21.44 -37.55
N ALA A 3 -16.68 21.50 -37.50
CA ALA A 3 -16.15 21.02 -36.89
C ALA A 3 -15.67 20.79 -36.03
N ARG A 4 -15.96 21.17 -35.99
CA ARG A 4 -15.74 20.99 -35.18
C ARG A 4 -15.44 20.45 -34.33
N SER A 5 -15.53 20.46 -34.53
CA SER A 5 -15.49 19.94 -33.76
C SER A 5 -14.81 19.29 -33.12
N LEU A 6 -14.58 19.30 -33.22
CA LEU A 6 -14.15 18.64 -32.62
C LEU A 6 -13.48 18.41 -31.72
N LYS A 7 -13.62 18.63 -31.54
CA LYS A 7 -13.13 18.54 -30.68
C LYS A 7 -12.95 17.98 -29.82
N LYS A 8 -13.28 17.85 -29.94
CA LYS A 8 -13.34 17.37 -29.11
C LYS A 8 -12.78 16.62 -28.54
N ALA A 9 -12.42 16.52 -28.68
CA ALA A 9 -12.11 15.82 -28.13
C ALA A 9 -11.53 15.64 -27.37
N LYS A 10 -11.40 15.96 -27.05
CA LYS A 10 -11.01 15.85 -26.24
C LYS A 10 -10.87 15.36 -25.34
N PRO A 11 -11.28 15.40 -25.25
CA PRO A 11 -11.15 14.85 -24.12
C PRO A 11 -10.55 13.67 -23.81
N ARG A 12 -10.24 13.22 -24.17
CA ARG A 12 -9.77 12.19 -23.90
C ARG A 12 -8.63 12.18 -23.54
N ARG A 13 -8.09 12.84 -23.49
CA ARG A 13 -7.15 12.91 -23.11
C ARG A 13 -6.84 12.62 -22.01
N SER A 14 -7.29 12.77 -21.69
CA SER A 14 -7.11 12.42 -20.46
C SER A 14 -6.48 11.16 -20.34
N ALA A 15 -6.75 10.39 -21.08
CA ALA A 15 -6.21 9.12 -20.90
C ALA A 15 -4.76 9.12 -21.03
N ARG A 16 -4.22 9.96 -21.63
CA ARG A 16 -2.97 9.88 -21.80
C ARG A 16 -2.18 10.17 -20.75
N ARG A 17 -2.64 10.81 -20.08
CA ARG A 17 -1.97 11.04 -19.04
C ARG A 17 -1.54 9.86 -18.44
N THR A 18 -2.13 8.85 -18.67
CA THR A 18 -1.76 7.62 -18.08
C THR A 18 -0.39 7.18 -18.51
N ALA A 19 0.08 7.69 -19.62
CA ALA A 19 1.43 7.34 -20.03
C ALA A 19 2.47 8.00 -19.16
N GLY A 20 2.13 9.06 -18.47
CA GLY A 20 3.08 9.71 -17.61
C GLY A 20 3.18 9.05 -16.26
N LYS A 21 4.00 9.59 -15.40
CA LYS A 21 4.11 9.10 -14.07
C LYS A 21 2.83 9.36 -13.30
N PRO A 22 2.36 8.39 -12.54
CA PRO A 22 1.18 8.64 -11.71
C PRO A 22 1.49 9.70 -10.67
N SER A 23 0.48 10.46 -10.32
CA SER A 23 0.63 11.44 -9.27
C SER A 23 0.69 10.77 -7.90
N PRO A 24 1.22 11.45 -6.89
CA PRO A 24 1.17 10.89 -5.54
C PRO A 24 -0.26 10.57 -5.09
N ALA A 25 -1.22 11.41 -5.47
CA ALA A 25 -2.61 11.14 -5.10
C ALA A 25 -3.12 9.85 -5.74
N ASP A 26 -2.71 9.57 -6.99
CA ASP A 26 -3.08 8.33 -7.65
C ASP A 26 -2.49 7.11 -6.93
N ALA A 27 -1.25 7.22 -6.51
CA ALA A 27 -0.60 6.13 -5.81
C ALA A 27 -1.27 5.86 -4.46
N VAL A 28 -1.60 6.92 -3.74
CA VAL A 28 -2.28 6.75 -2.46
C VAL A 28 -3.66 6.14 -2.66
N ALA A 29 -4.39 6.59 -3.68
CA ALA A 29 -5.71 6.04 -3.95
C ALA A 29 -5.62 4.55 -4.29
N ARG A 30 -4.60 4.16 -5.04
CA ARG A 30 -4.42 2.77 -5.39
C ARG A 30 -4.07 1.91 -4.17
N LEU A 31 -3.19 2.43 -3.32
CA LEU A 31 -2.84 1.74 -2.09
C LEU A 31 -4.06 1.61 -1.19
N ARG A 32 -4.83 2.67 -1.07
CA ARG A 32 -6.05 2.65 -0.25
C ARG A 32 -7.02 1.57 -0.73
N ALA A 33 -7.20 1.48 -2.05
CA ALA A 33 -8.10 0.47 -2.60
C ALA A 33 -7.60 -0.94 -2.27
N ILE A 34 -6.30 -1.16 -2.36
CA ILE A 34 -5.73 -2.46 -2.04
C ILE A 34 -5.98 -2.81 -0.57
N CYS A 35 -5.70 -1.86 0.32
CA CYS A 35 -5.86 -2.13 1.75
C CYS A 35 -7.31 -2.35 2.13
N LEU A 36 -8.20 -1.50 1.63
CA LEU A 36 -9.60 -1.57 2.04
C LEU A 36 -10.34 -2.73 1.39
N ALA A 37 -9.75 -3.38 0.40
CA ALA A 37 -10.33 -4.60 -0.16
C ALA A 37 -10.19 -5.79 0.77
N LEU A 38 -9.31 -5.71 1.76
CA LEU A 38 -9.09 -6.82 2.67
C LEU A 38 -10.16 -6.80 3.78
N PRO A 39 -10.60 -7.97 4.24
CA PRO A 39 -11.74 -8.04 5.17
C PRO A 39 -11.47 -7.32 6.49
N GLU A 40 -12.50 -6.67 7.02
CA GLU A 40 -12.47 -6.03 8.33
C GLU A 40 -11.40 -4.95 8.45
N THR A 41 -11.03 -4.35 7.34
CA THR A 41 -10.02 -3.31 7.33
C THR A 41 -10.66 -1.95 7.51
N THR A 42 -10.07 -1.13 8.37
CA THR A 42 -10.48 0.24 8.56
C THR A 42 -9.31 1.17 8.30
N GLU A 43 -9.61 2.38 7.88
CA GLU A 43 -8.61 3.39 7.64
C GLU A 43 -8.71 4.44 8.75
N LYS A 44 -7.57 4.88 9.26
CA LYS A 44 -7.53 5.83 10.32
C LYS A 44 -6.31 6.71 10.16
N VAL A 45 -6.46 8.01 10.35
CA VAL A 45 -5.33 8.90 10.29
C VAL A 45 -4.57 8.81 11.61
N ALA A 46 -3.27 8.59 11.53
CA ALA A 46 -2.40 8.60 12.68
C ALA A 46 -1.08 9.20 12.24
N TRP A 47 -0.50 10.00 13.11
CA TRP A 47 0.76 10.70 12.81
C TRP A 47 0.66 11.51 11.52
N GLY A 48 -0.53 12.03 11.24
CA GLY A 48 -0.74 12.88 10.07
C GLY A 48 -0.96 12.15 8.77
N GLU A 49 -0.96 10.81 8.77
CA GLU A 49 -1.07 10.03 7.54
C GLU A 49 -2.08 8.92 7.68
N PRO A 50 -2.64 8.46 6.57
CA PRO A 50 -3.53 7.30 6.61
C PRO A 50 -2.81 6.05 7.11
N THR A 51 -3.51 5.30 7.92
CA THR A 51 -3.05 3.98 8.34
C THR A 51 -4.21 3.01 8.15
N TRP A 52 -3.89 1.73 7.98
CA TRP A 52 -4.92 0.71 7.78
C TRP A 52 -4.74 -0.39 8.82
N ARG A 53 -5.85 -0.78 9.40
CA ARG A 53 -5.85 -1.72 10.51
C ARG A 53 -6.87 -2.81 10.28
N VAL A 54 -6.58 -3.99 10.78
CA VAL A 54 -7.52 -5.08 10.83
C VAL A 54 -7.77 -5.37 12.29
N ARG A 55 -9.00 -5.16 12.71
CA ARG A 55 -9.39 -5.37 14.11
C ARG A 55 -8.41 -4.69 15.06
N GLU A 56 -8.17 -3.41 14.80
CA GLU A 56 -7.31 -2.56 15.61
C GLU A 56 -5.81 -2.83 15.47
N ARG A 57 -5.41 -3.79 14.66
CA ARG A 57 -4.00 -4.07 14.47
C ARG A 57 -3.51 -3.41 13.20
N LEU A 58 -2.49 -2.59 13.35
CA LEU A 58 -1.93 -1.82 12.24
C LEU A 58 -1.18 -2.75 11.29
N PHE A 59 -1.54 -2.73 10.01
CA PHE A 59 -0.83 -3.55 9.04
C PHE A 59 -0.29 -2.74 7.85
N ALA A 60 -0.59 -1.45 7.78
CA ALA A 60 -0.03 -0.61 6.72
C ALA A 60 -0.10 0.84 7.16
N GLN A 61 0.96 1.56 6.88
CA GLN A 61 1.04 2.96 7.26
C GLN A 61 1.66 3.72 6.10
N LEU A 62 0.99 4.77 5.66
CA LEU A 62 1.52 5.61 4.59
C LEU A 62 2.58 6.54 5.16
N ASP A 63 3.63 6.77 4.39
CA ASP A 63 4.63 7.77 4.71
C ASP A 63 4.81 8.66 3.49
N ASN A 64 4.27 9.86 3.57
CA ASN A 64 4.32 10.80 2.46
C ASN A 64 5.34 11.87 2.78
N HIS A 65 6.60 11.53 2.55
CA HIS A 65 7.72 12.47 2.75
C HIS A 65 7.88 12.94 4.19
N HIS A 66 7.49 12.09 5.14
CA HIS A 66 7.69 12.43 6.54
C HIS A 66 8.90 11.70 7.09
N HIS A 67 9.28 12.03 8.28
CA HIS A 67 10.36 11.34 9.00
C HIS A 67 11.67 11.34 8.23
N GLY A 68 11.93 12.44 7.48
CA GLY A 68 13.16 12.56 6.71
C GLY A 68 13.15 11.79 5.41
N ALA A 69 12.07 11.13 5.07
CA ALA A 69 11.98 10.38 3.83
C ALA A 69 11.79 11.33 2.64
N GLU A 70 12.36 10.94 1.54
CA GLU A 70 12.26 11.73 0.33
C GLU A 70 11.26 11.15 -0.65
N HIS A 71 10.55 10.13 -0.27
CA HIS A 71 9.64 9.48 -1.19
C HIS A 71 8.35 9.09 -0.51
N LEU A 72 7.40 8.75 -1.34
CA LEU A 72 6.12 8.24 -0.90
C LEU A 72 6.25 6.74 -0.73
N ALA A 73 5.87 6.23 0.40
CA ALA A 73 6.06 4.81 0.70
C ALA A 73 4.97 4.30 1.62
N VAL A 74 4.82 2.99 1.65
CA VAL A 74 3.98 2.34 2.64
C VAL A 74 4.88 1.48 3.51
N TRP A 75 4.66 1.53 4.82
CA TRP A 75 5.42 0.73 5.77
C TRP A 75 4.56 -0.47 6.16
N LEU A 76 5.13 -1.66 6.07
CA LEU A 76 4.39 -2.91 6.27
C LEU A 76 5.14 -3.82 7.25
N PRO A 77 4.44 -4.41 8.22
CA PRO A 77 5.06 -5.46 9.00
C PRO A 77 5.36 -6.66 8.11
N ALA A 78 6.38 -7.39 8.45
CA ALA A 78 6.80 -8.52 7.63
C ALA A 78 7.33 -9.62 8.52
N PRO A 79 7.28 -10.86 8.04
CA PRO A 79 7.86 -11.97 8.79
C PRO A 79 9.36 -11.80 8.98
N LEU A 80 9.89 -12.47 9.97
CA LEU A 80 11.30 -12.38 10.29
C LEU A 80 12.15 -12.72 9.07
N GLY A 81 13.10 -11.86 8.77
CA GLY A 81 14.00 -12.06 7.63
C GLY A 81 13.54 -11.45 6.33
N GLU A 82 12.26 -11.13 6.23
CA GLU A 82 11.72 -10.63 4.97
C GLU A 82 12.23 -9.22 4.66
N GLN A 83 12.35 -8.37 5.68
CA GLN A 83 12.84 -7.01 5.48
C GLN A 83 14.24 -7.05 4.85
N GLU A 84 15.12 -7.84 5.42
CA GLU A 84 16.50 -7.93 4.92
C GLU A 84 16.53 -8.49 3.51
N ALA A 85 15.71 -9.49 3.24
CA ALA A 85 15.68 -10.11 1.92
C ALA A 85 15.20 -9.14 0.86
N LEU A 86 14.16 -8.40 1.15
CA LEU A 86 13.61 -7.44 0.19
C LEU A 86 14.58 -6.29 -0.06
N VAL A 87 15.18 -5.75 1.00
CA VAL A 87 16.12 -4.65 0.84
C VAL A 87 17.33 -5.11 0.04
N ALA A 88 17.82 -6.33 0.29
CA ALA A 88 18.95 -6.85 -0.47
C ALA A 88 18.57 -7.08 -1.93
N GLN A 89 17.35 -7.50 -2.19
CA GLN A 89 16.92 -7.77 -3.53
C GLN A 89 16.77 -6.51 -4.36
N ASP A 90 16.23 -5.44 -3.77
CA ASP A 90 16.00 -4.21 -4.53
C ASP A 90 16.05 -3.00 -3.59
N PRO A 91 17.24 -2.51 -3.27
CA PRO A 91 17.35 -1.37 -2.34
C PRO A 91 16.81 -0.08 -2.90
N SER A 92 16.50 -0.02 -4.18
CA SER A 92 15.88 1.18 -4.74
C SER A 92 14.40 1.23 -4.46
N ARG A 93 13.79 0.11 -4.11
CA ARG A 93 12.35 0.02 -3.90
C ARG A 93 12.00 -0.27 -2.44
N PHE A 94 12.86 -0.99 -1.73
CA PHE A 94 12.60 -1.39 -0.36
C PHE A 94 13.62 -0.79 0.58
N PHE A 95 13.19 -0.45 1.79
CA PHE A 95 14.10 0.12 2.76
C PHE A 95 13.64 -0.21 4.18
N ARG A 96 14.52 0.05 5.13
CA ARG A 96 14.22 -0.15 6.53
C ARG A 96 13.63 1.15 7.07
N PRO A 97 12.34 1.18 7.43
CA PRO A 97 11.74 2.43 7.88
C PRO A 97 12.21 2.82 9.27
N PRO A 98 12.16 4.12 9.59
CA PRO A 98 12.51 4.53 10.94
C PRO A 98 11.48 4.01 11.94
N TYR A 99 11.88 3.94 13.20
CA TYR A 99 11.03 3.54 14.32
C TYR A 99 10.63 2.07 14.28
N VAL A 100 9.93 1.64 13.23
CA VAL A 100 9.44 0.28 13.17
C VAL A 100 10.37 -0.67 12.41
N GLY A 101 11.44 -0.14 11.82
CA GLY A 101 12.37 -1.01 11.10
C GLY A 101 13.01 -2.05 11.99
N GLN A 102 13.29 -1.71 13.24
CA GLN A 102 13.90 -2.67 14.15
C GLN A 102 12.94 -3.77 14.56
N ARG A 103 11.66 -3.60 14.24
CA ARG A 103 10.66 -4.63 14.49
C ARG A 103 10.41 -5.49 13.26
N GLY A 104 11.23 -5.33 12.22
CA GLY A 104 11.12 -6.12 11.01
C GLY A 104 10.21 -5.54 9.94
N TRP A 105 9.67 -4.34 10.15
CA TRP A 105 8.84 -3.71 9.14
C TRP A 105 9.69 -3.30 7.94
N VAL A 106 9.08 -3.28 6.78
CA VAL A 106 9.75 -2.89 5.55
C VAL A 106 9.02 -1.73 4.94
N GLY A 107 9.77 -0.77 4.42
CA GLY A 107 9.21 0.33 3.65
C GLY A 107 9.22 -0.03 2.18
N VAL A 108 8.11 0.24 1.51
CA VAL A 108 7.95 -0.07 0.09
C VAL A 108 7.60 1.23 -0.62
N ARG A 109 8.48 1.66 -1.50
CA ARG A 109 8.23 2.90 -2.23
C ARG A 109 7.10 2.68 -3.22
N ILE A 110 6.15 3.62 -3.25
CA ILE A 110 5.05 3.56 -4.19
C ILE A 110 5.03 4.76 -5.12
N ASP A 111 6.07 5.60 -5.06
CA ASP A 111 6.21 6.69 -6.01
C ASP A 111 6.86 6.14 -7.28
N GLY A 112 6.82 6.92 -8.33
CA GLY A 112 7.35 6.48 -9.61
C GLY A 112 6.44 5.43 -10.21
N ARG A 113 7.01 4.28 -10.53
CA ARG A 113 6.26 3.20 -11.17
C ARG A 113 6.45 1.89 -10.42
N PRO A 114 5.78 1.74 -9.29
CA PRO A 114 5.93 0.50 -8.54
C PRO A 114 5.23 -0.65 -9.25
N ARG A 115 5.64 -1.86 -8.91
CA ARG A 115 4.92 -3.03 -9.39
C ARG A 115 3.75 -3.24 -8.46
N TRP A 116 2.58 -2.81 -8.90
CA TRP A 116 1.41 -2.86 -8.02
C TRP A 116 1.00 -4.26 -7.63
N SER A 117 1.26 -5.25 -8.50
CA SER A 117 0.98 -6.63 -8.10
C SER A 117 1.86 -7.06 -6.93
N GLN A 118 3.10 -6.59 -6.91
CA GLN A 118 3.98 -6.90 -5.79
C GLN A 118 3.56 -6.14 -4.54
N VAL A 119 3.17 -4.88 -4.70
CA VAL A 119 2.70 -4.08 -3.57
C VAL A 119 1.47 -4.75 -2.95
N ALA A 120 0.52 -5.17 -3.79
CA ALA A 120 -0.68 -5.83 -3.29
C ALA A 120 -0.34 -7.12 -2.56
N MET A 121 0.61 -7.89 -3.08
CA MET A 121 1.02 -9.12 -2.44
C MET A 121 1.64 -8.84 -1.06
N LEU A 122 2.48 -7.82 -0.98
CA LEU A 122 3.14 -7.49 0.28
C LEU A 122 2.15 -6.92 1.30
N VAL A 123 1.16 -6.16 0.84
CA VAL A 123 0.12 -5.65 1.72
C VAL A 123 -0.70 -6.81 2.27
N GLU A 124 -1.07 -7.76 1.41
CA GLU A 124 -1.83 -8.91 1.87
C GLU A 124 -1.02 -9.76 2.85
N GLN A 125 0.27 -9.91 2.58
CA GLN A 125 1.14 -10.65 3.49
C GLN A 125 1.20 -9.95 4.85
N ALA A 126 1.32 -8.63 4.85
CA ALA A 126 1.34 -7.87 6.09
C ALA A 126 0.03 -8.04 6.86
N TYR A 127 -1.08 -7.98 6.13
CA TYR A 127 -2.39 -8.17 6.72
C TYR A 127 -2.47 -9.54 7.41
N ARG A 128 -2.06 -10.59 6.71
CA ARG A 128 -2.12 -11.94 7.29
C ARG A 128 -1.17 -12.10 8.46
N HIS A 129 -0.06 -11.37 8.41
CA HIS A 129 0.93 -11.46 9.48
C HIS A 129 0.39 -10.92 10.80
N VAL A 130 -0.46 -9.89 10.75
CA VAL A 130 -0.96 -9.28 11.98
C VAL A 130 -2.42 -9.59 12.27
N ALA A 131 -3.17 -10.07 11.28
CA ALA A 131 -4.59 -10.34 11.51
C ALA A 131 -4.74 -11.42 12.57
N PRO A 132 -5.69 -11.26 13.49
CA PRO A 132 -5.92 -12.32 14.47
C PRO A 132 -6.44 -13.56 13.78
N ALA A 133 -6.28 -14.69 14.44
CA ALA A 133 -6.78 -15.94 13.89
C ALA A 133 -8.28 -15.81 13.62
N PRO A 134 -8.78 -16.46 12.57
CA PRO A 134 -10.21 -16.40 12.28
C PRO A 134 -11.00 -16.90 13.47
N ARG A 135 -12.12 -16.21 13.70
CA ARG A 135 -12.95 -16.64 14.76
C ARG A 135 -13.51 -17.94 14.38
N LYS A 136 -13.43 -18.88 15.19
CA LYS A 136 -13.86 -20.13 14.79
C LYS A 136 -15.21 -20.20 14.78
N ARG A 137 -15.66 -20.49 14.22
CA ARG A 137 -16.95 -20.46 14.17
C ARG A 137 -17.35 -21.57 14.77
N ARG A 138 -16.73 -21.60 15.42
CA ARG A 138 -16.63 -22.35 15.98
C ARG A 138 -17.11 -23.16 16.03
N GLY A 139 -17.05 -23.33 15.82
CA GLY A 139 -17.31 -23.93 15.63
C GLY A 139 -17.23 -24.64 15.16
N GLY A 140 -17.24 -24.62 14.83
CA GLY A 140 -17.27 -25.11 14.34
C GLY A 140 -16.76 -25.73 14.03
N GLU A 141 -16.60 -25.50 13.82
CA GLU A 141 -16.20 -25.81 13.52
C GLU A 141 -15.70 -26.58 13.76
N SER A 142 -15.63 -26.86 13.92
CA SER A 142 -15.26 -27.33 14.16
C SER A 142 -15.00 -28.11 14.44
N ASN A 143 -15.06 -28.49 14.40
CA ASN A 143 -14.98 -28.91 14.65
C ASN A 143 -14.96 -29.25 14.84
N GLY A 144 -14.94 -29.33 14.77
CA GLY A 144 -14.96 -29.28 14.71
C GLY A 144 -14.85 -29.44 14.83
#